data_43862569e2da4152b3528589f57257c8
#
_entry.id   43862569e2da4152b3528589f57257c8
#
_cell.length_a   1.000
_cell.length_b   1.000
_cell.length_c   1.000
_cell.angle_alpha   90.00
_cell.angle_beta   90.00
_cell.angle_gamma   90.00
#
_symmetry.space_group_name_H-M   'P 1'
#
loop_
_entity.id
_entity.type
_entity.pdbx_description
1 polymer ?
#
loop_
_entity_poly.entity_id
_entity_poly.type
_entity_poly.pdbx_seq_one_letter_code
_entity_poly.pdbx_strand_id
1 'polypeptide(L)'
;MSTKERGLVYLVTGGCGFLGQHLLQVLLEKEDAVTEIRLFDKHIDSSLNGHSTERVKVVVTQGDITDYSSVLEVSKGADLVIHTASLVDVWHRVPETVIQAVNVQGTVNVINACVENGIQYLVYTSSMEVVGPNVKGDPFIRGDEDTIYNVYHDMPYPRSKAKAEKLVLEANCSKVNKGGCLYTCSLRPTGIYGEQHQLMRDFYQMGVRTGGWIIRGVPKDTEHGRVYAGNVAWMHLLAARSLREHPQRLGGEVYFCYDDSPYKSYEDFNMQFLSGFNFRQVHVPLLVLWLVACLNDLLRWVLKPVCSYTPLLNRYTLAVASTSFTVGSDKAQRHFQYRPLYDWNQCKARTQRWVDTFPFTGPKDS
;
A
#
# COMPACT_ATOMS: atom_id res chain seq x y z
N MET A 1 41.25 6.08 17.92
CA MET A 1 40.35 6.93 17.07
C MET A 1 39.16 6.08 16.74
N SER A 2 38.00 6.38 17.32
CA SER A 2 36.74 5.70 16.99
C SER A 2 36.42 6.06 15.55
N THR A 3 36.45 5.10 14.64
CA THR A 3 35.89 5.23 13.31
C THR A 3 34.40 5.49 13.50
N LYS A 4 33.96 6.74 13.32
CA LYS A 4 32.54 7.07 13.26
C LYS A 4 31.97 6.14 12.18
N GLU A 5 31.16 5.17 12.57
CA GLU A 5 30.46 4.33 11.60
C GLU A 5 29.69 5.27 10.68
N ARG A 6 29.85 5.10 9.39
CA ARG A 6 29.09 5.85 8.38
C ARG A 6 27.61 5.60 8.62
N GLY A 7 26.83 6.64 8.80
CA GLY A 7 25.38 6.51 8.93
C GLY A 7 24.74 5.96 7.65
N LEU A 8 23.59 5.34 7.82
CA LEU A 8 22.88 4.66 6.74
C LEU A 8 22.15 5.63 5.81
N VAL A 9 22.11 5.27 4.54
CA VAL A 9 21.34 5.95 3.50
C VAL A 9 20.19 5.03 3.05
N TYR A 10 18.95 5.47 3.27
CA TYR A 10 17.77 4.74 2.83
C TYR A 10 17.16 5.42 1.61
N LEU A 11 16.85 4.63 0.58
CA LEU A 11 16.07 5.06 -0.57
C LEU A 11 14.64 4.54 -0.44
N VAL A 12 13.65 5.44 -0.51
CA VAL A 12 12.21 5.13 -0.53
C VAL A 12 11.66 5.52 -1.89
N THR A 13 11.31 4.56 -2.72
CA THR A 13 10.57 4.83 -3.97
C THR A 13 9.08 4.96 -3.67
N GLY A 14 8.37 5.87 -4.34
CA GLY A 14 7.01 6.23 -3.95
C GLY A 14 6.99 7.06 -2.65
N GLY A 15 8.11 7.75 -2.37
CA GLY A 15 8.35 8.42 -1.11
C GLY A 15 7.46 9.61 -0.82
N CYS A 16 6.88 10.24 -1.83
CA CYS A 16 5.93 11.34 -1.67
C CYS A 16 4.46 10.87 -1.62
N GLY A 17 4.23 9.57 -1.86
CA GLY A 17 2.89 8.97 -1.79
C GLY A 17 2.36 8.80 -0.37
N PHE A 18 1.14 8.26 -0.26
CA PHE A 18 0.44 8.03 1.00
C PHE A 18 1.29 7.24 2.01
N LEU A 19 1.76 6.05 1.65
CA LEU A 19 2.60 5.23 2.54
C LEU A 19 4.00 5.83 2.71
N GLY A 20 4.56 6.45 1.66
CA GLY A 20 5.89 7.06 1.68
C GLY A 20 6.05 8.14 2.74
N GLN A 21 5.03 8.98 2.93
CA GLN A 21 5.03 10.03 3.96
C GLN A 21 4.98 9.44 5.38
N HIS A 22 4.22 8.38 5.62
CA HIS A 22 4.23 7.66 6.90
C HIS A 22 5.57 6.96 7.15
N LEU A 23 6.21 6.42 6.09
CA LEU A 23 7.56 5.87 6.19
C LEU A 23 8.58 6.94 6.56
N LEU A 24 8.54 8.11 5.91
CA LEU A 24 9.43 9.22 6.27
C LEU A 24 9.31 9.57 7.75
N GLN A 25 8.08 9.73 8.25
CA GLN A 25 7.84 10.05 9.66
C GLN A 25 8.42 8.98 10.59
N VAL A 26 8.12 7.69 10.34
CA VAL A 26 8.60 6.60 11.18
C VAL A 26 10.13 6.47 11.11
N LEU A 27 10.75 6.64 9.94
CA LEU A 27 12.20 6.60 9.79
C LEU A 27 12.88 7.73 10.57
N LEU A 28 12.35 8.95 10.51
CA LEU A 28 12.88 10.09 11.27
C LEU A 28 12.77 9.91 12.78
N GLU A 29 11.66 9.33 13.24
CA GLU A 29 11.37 9.17 14.68
C GLU A 29 12.03 7.94 15.31
N LYS A 30 12.21 6.87 14.54
CA LYS A 30 12.51 5.54 15.08
C LYS A 30 13.80 4.90 14.54
N GLU A 31 14.43 5.45 13.48
CA GLU A 31 15.66 4.89 12.93
C GLU A 31 16.88 5.74 13.30
N ASP A 32 17.61 5.30 14.32
CA ASP A 32 18.74 6.06 14.84
C ASP A 32 20.00 5.96 13.96
N ALA A 33 20.13 4.87 13.20
CA ALA A 33 21.30 4.63 12.36
C ALA A 33 21.25 5.38 11.02
N VAL A 34 20.07 5.90 10.61
CA VAL A 34 19.91 6.61 9.34
C VAL A 34 20.43 8.05 9.45
N THR A 35 21.16 8.49 8.42
CA THR A 35 21.64 9.87 8.27
C THR A 35 21.16 10.54 7.00
N GLU A 36 20.68 9.77 6.02
CA GLU A 36 20.07 10.30 4.81
C GLU A 36 18.88 9.45 4.40
N ILE A 37 17.73 10.09 4.10
CA ILE A 37 16.54 9.48 3.53
C ILE A 37 16.31 10.13 2.17
N ARG A 38 16.34 9.32 1.11
CA ARG A 38 16.01 9.74 -0.25
C ARG A 38 14.59 9.33 -0.59
N LEU A 39 13.76 10.30 -0.91
CA LEU A 39 12.40 10.09 -1.40
C LEU A 39 12.41 10.24 -2.93
N PHE A 40 12.18 9.14 -3.64
CA PHE A 40 12.12 9.13 -5.10
C PHE A 40 10.68 8.92 -5.54
N ASP A 41 10.13 9.87 -6.30
CA ASP A 41 8.74 9.82 -6.74
C ASP A 41 8.56 10.54 -8.08
N LYS A 42 7.53 10.12 -8.83
CA LYS A 42 7.11 10.78 -10.06
C LYS A 42 6.46 12.13 -9.79
N HIS A 43 5.67 12.21 -8.73
CA HIS A 43 4.97 13.41 -8.27
C HIS A 43 5.56 13.85 -6.94
N ILE A 44 6.39 14.87 -6.98
CA ILE A 44 7.10 15.34 -5.79
C ILE A 44 6.28 16.30 -4.94
N ASP A 45 6.50 16.23 -3.65
CA ASP A 45 6.16 17.25 -2.68
C ASP A 45 7.46 17.80 -2.09
N SER A 46 7.91 18.92 -2.62
CA SER A 46 9.18 19.56 -2.21
C SER A 46 9.17 20.06 -0.76
N SER A 47 7.98 20.23 -0.15
CA SER A 47 7.87 20.60 1.27
C SER A 47 8.47 19.54 2.18
N LEU A 48 8.53 18.27 1.73
CA LEU A 48 9.13 17.17 2.48
C LEU A 48 10.64 17.33 2.72
N ASN A 49 11.37 18.13 1.91
CA ASN A 49 12.78 18.48 2.20
C ASN A 49 12.92 19.22 3.53
N GLY A 50 11.89 19.98 3.93
CA GLY A 50 11.83 20.70 5.20
C GLY A 50 11.81 19.79 6.45
N HIS A 51 11.63 18.48 6.28
CA HIS A 51 11.70 17.49 7.37
C HIS A 51 13.13 17.06 7.72
N SER A 52 14.16 17.63 7.04
CA SER A 52 15.55 17.42 7.44
C SER A 52 15.78 17.89 8.87
N THR A 53 16.54 17.10 9.63
CA THR A 53 16.94 17.42 11.01
C THR A 53 18.46 17.57 11.08
N GLU A 54 19.00 17.94 12.23
CA GLU A 54 20.46 17.97 12.43
C GLU A 54 21.10 16.57 12.23
N ARG A 55 20.34 15.51 12.51
CA ARG A 55 20.80 14.12 12.41
C ARG A 55 20.58 13.52 11.02
N VAL A 56 19.44 13.80 10.39
CA VAL A 56 18.98 13.12 9.18
C VAL A 56 18.70 14.12 8.07
N LYS A 57 19.38 13.96 6.95
CA LYS A 57 19.10 14.70 5.72
C LYS A 57 17.98 14.02 4.95
N VAL A 58 16.94 14.77 4.57
CA VAL A 58 15.88 14.32 3.67
C VAL A 58 16.10 14.93 2.29
N VAL A 59 16.12 14.11 1.27
CA VAL A 59 16.34 14.52 -0.13
C VAL A 59 15.17 14.02 -0.98
N VAL A 60 14.41 14.94 -1.55
CA VAL A 60 13.32 14.61 -2.49
C VAL A 60 13.85 14.70 -3.92
N THR A 61 13.72 13.62 -4.67
CA THR A 61 14.18 13.53 -6.07
C THR A 61 13.02 13.13 -6.96
N GLN A 62 12.77 13.93 -7.99
CA GLN A 62 11.76 13.59 -8.99
C GLN A 62 12.33 12.59 -10.00
N GLY A 63 11.53 11.55 -10.32
CA GLY A 63 11.85 10.59 -11.37
C GLY A 63 10.80 9.48 -11.46
N ASP A 64 10.91 8.70 -12.52
CA ASP A 64 9.98 7.61 -12.82
C ASP A 64 10.72 6.26 -12.66
N ILE A 65 10.14 5.32 -11.91
CA ILE A 65 10.75 3.98 -11.75
C ILE A 65 10.80 3.19 -13.05
N THR A 66 10.04 3.60 -14.07
CA THR A 66 10.11 3.01 -15.41
C THR A 66 11.36 3.44 -16.19
N ASP A 67 12.01 4.53 -15.78
CA ASP A 67 13.30 4.97 -16.31
C ASP A 67 14.44 4.38 -15.46
N TYR A 68 15.11 3.37 -16.02
CA TYR A 68 16.21 2.68 -15.33
C TYR A 68 17.35 3.63 -14.95
N SER A 69 17.70 4.57 -15.82
CA SER A 69 18.82 5.50 -15.58
C SER A 69 18.55 6.39 -14.34
N SER A 70 17.33 6.87 -14.18
CA SER A 70 16.91 7.65 -13.01
C SER A 70 16.98 6.82 -11.73
N VAL A 71 16.51 5.56 -11.77
CA VAL A 71 16.55 4.64 -10.62
C VAL A 71 17.99 4.32 -10.23
N LEU A 72 18.84 4.02 -11.23
CA LEU A 72 20.24 3.72 -11.01
C LEU A 72 20.97 4.91 -10.36
N GLU A 73 20.73 6.13 -10.83
CA GLU A 73 21.39 7.32 -10.31
C GLU A 73 20.98 7.62 -8.87
N VAL A 74 19.65 7.62 -8.57
CA VAL A 74 19.17 7.96 -7.22
C VAL A 74 19.56 6.91 -6.17
N SER A 75 19.79 5.66 -6.58
CA SER A 75 20.17 4.57 -5.70
C SER A 75 21.68 4.50 -5.40
N LYS A 76 22.54 5.27 -6.09
CA LYS A 76 23.98 5.29 -5.84
C LYS A 76 24.31 5.57 -4.37
N GLY A 77 25.02 4.65 -3.74
CA GLY A 77 25.47 4.79 -2.35
C GLY A 77 24.36 4.64 -1.30
N ALA A 78 23.17 4.22 -1.68
CA ALA A 78 22.15 3.77 -0.73
C ALA A 78 22.57 2.43 -0.11
N ASP A 79 22.26 2.25 1.17
CA ASP A 79 22.53 1.01 1.91
C ASP A 79 21.33 0.06 1.87
N LEU A 80 20.12 0.62 1.74
CA LEU A 80 18.87 -0.13 1.72
C LEU A 80 17.81 0.59 0.86
N VAL A 81 17.00 -0.19 0.15
CA VAL A 81 15.84 0.31 -0.60
C VAL A 81 14.54 -0.19 0.01
N ILE A 82 13.61 0.73 0.27
CA ILE A 82 12.20 0.42 0.55
C ILE A 82 11.41 0.77 -0.71
N HIS A 83 10.93 -0.24 -1.42
CA HIS A 83 10.24 -0.06 -2.69
C HIS A 83 8.73 -0.06 -2.50
N THR A 84 8.13 1.13 -2.42
CA THR A 84 6.68 1.30 -2.27
C THR A 84 6.00 1.87 -3.51
N ALA A 85 6.77 2.38 -4.48
CA ALA A 85 6.22 2.92 -5.70
C ALA A 85 5.35 1.88 -6.42
N SER A 86 4.10 2.20 -6.66
CA SER A 86 3.15 1.32 -7.32
C SER A 86 1.97 2.13 -7.84
N LEU A 87 1.42 1.70 -8.97
CA LEU A 87 0.18 2.23 -9.51
C LEU A 87 -0.95 1.29 -9.13
N VAL A 88 -1.88 1.79 -8.30
CA VAL A 88 -3.05 1.06 -7.83
C VAL A 88 -4.26 1.42 -8.68
N ASP A 89 -4.80 0.48 -9.43
CA ASP A 89 -6.03 0.69 -10.19
C ASP A 89 -6.87 -0.59 -10.26
N VAL A 90 -8.02 -0.55 -9.61
CA VAL A 90 -9.05 -1.60 -9.63
C VAL A 90 -10.35 -1.13 -10.32
N TRP A 91 -10.28 0.02 -11.00
CA TRP A 91 -11.42 0.66 -11.69
C TRP A 91 -11.24 0.77 -13.21
N HIS A 92 -10.16 0.20 -13.77
CA HIS A 92 -9.79 0.32 -15.18
C HIS A 92 -9.60 1.78 -15.67
N ARG A 93 -9.10 2.65 -14.81
CA ARG A 93 -8.79 4.06 -15.13
C ARG A 93 -7.51 4.18 -15.95
N VAL A 94 -6.61 3.21 -15.76
CA VAL A 94 -5.29 3.20 -16.38
C VAL A 94 -5.15 1.96 -17.28
N PRO A 95 -4.56 2.08 -18.48
CA PRO A 95 -4.27 0.95 -19.36
C PRO A 95 -3.39 -0.10 -18.64
N GLU A 96 -3.67 -1.38 -18.89
CA GLU A 96 -2.88 -2.48 -18.31
C GLU A 96 -1.39 -2.38 -18.63
N THR A 97 -1.05 -1.91 -19.85
CA THR A 97 0.34 -1.71 -20.26
C THR A 97 1.10 -0.73 -19.36
N VAL A 98 0.43 0.32 -18.89
CA VAL A 98 1.01 1.30 -17.95
C VAL A 98 1.16 0.68 -16.55
N ILE A 99 0.15 -0.08 -16.10
CA ILE A 99 0.23 -0.80 -14.81
C ILE A 99 1.40 -1.80 -14.83
N GLN A 100 1.56 -2.56 -15.91
CA GLN A 100 2.68 -3.49 -16.08
C GLN A 100 4.03 -2.76 -16.15
N ALA A 101 4.10 -1.64 -16.87
CA ALA A 101 5.33 -0.85 -16.96
C ALA A 101 5.76 -0.33 -15.57
N VAL A 102 4.84 0.23 -14.79
CA VAL A 102 5.15 0.76 -13.46
C VAL A 102 5.40 -0.36 -12.46
N ASN A 103 4.44 -1.27 -12.27
CA ASN A 103 4.49 -2.22 -11.16
C ASN A 103 5.46 -3.37 -11.40
N VAL A 104 5.64 -3.81 -12.66
CA VAL A 104 6.53 -4.95 -12.97
C VAL A 104 7.87 -4.46 -13.48
N GLN A 105 7.91 -3.70 -14.59
CA GLN A 105 9.18 -3.25 -15.14
C GLN A 105 9.89 -2.28 -14.20
N GLY A 106 9.15 -1.37 -13.53
CA GLY A 106 9.71 -0.49 -12.52
C GLY A 106 10.33 -1.27 -11.35
N THR A 107 9.70 -2.36 -10.90
CA THR A 107 10.28 -3.24 -9.87
C THR A 107 11.54 -3.95 -10.37
N VAL A 108 11.57 -4.41 -11.62
CA VAL A 108 12.79 -4.97 -12.26
C VAL A 108 13.92 -3.93 -12.29
N ASN A 109 13.61 -2.69 -12.62
CA ASN A 109 14.58 -1.60 -12.63
C ASN A 109 15.17 -1.36 -11.23
N VAL A 110 14.33 -1.38 -10.18
CA VAL A 110 14.80 -1.24 -8.79
C VAL A 110 15.70 -2.41 -8.39
N ILE A 111 15.33 -3.65 -8.71
CA ILE A 111 16.15 -4.85 -8.44
C ILE A 111 17.52 -4.72 -9.14
N ASN A 112 17.51 -4.39 -10.45
CA ASN A 112 18.75 -4.27 -11.24
C ASN A 112 19.65 -3.13 -10.71
N ALA A 113 19.05 -2.01 -10.30
CA ALA A 113 19.81 -0.90 -9.70
C ALA A 113 20.42 -1.29 -8.35
N CYS A 114 19.73 -2.09 -7.53
CA CYS A 114 20.32 -2.66 -6.31
C CYS A 114 21.53 -3.54 -6.65
N VAL A 115 21.40 -4.44 -7.62
CA VAL A 115 22.49 -5.32 -8.05
C VAL A 115 23.68 -4.51 -8.55
N GLU A 116 23.46 -3.55 -9.44
CA GLU A 116 24.52 -2.76 -10.08
C GLU A 116 25.23 -1.83 -9.09
N ASN A 117 24.49 -1.19 -8.18
CA ASN A 117 25.05 -0.30 -7.17
C ASN A 117 25.60 -1.02 -5.94
N GLY A 118 25.46 -2.34 -5.84
CA GLY A 118 25.95 -3.15 -4.73
C GLY A 118 25.12 -2.99 -3.46
N ILE A 119 23.83 -2.69 -3.59
CA ILE A 119 22.88 -2.59 -2.48
C ILE A 119 22.44 -4.00 -2.10
N GLN A 120 22.55 -4.33 -0.81
CA GLN A 120 22.32 -5.70 -0.35
C GLN A 120 20.91 -5.92 0.24
N TYR A 121 20.10 -4.87 0.44
CA TYR A 121 18.83 -5.00 1.16
C TYR A 121 17.70 -4.29 0.42
N LEU A 122 16.63 -5.05 0.13
CA LEU A 122 15.44 -4.56 -0.54
C LEU A 122 14.17 -5.03 0.21
N VAL A 123 13.41 -4.10 0.76
CA VAL A 123 12.08 -4.35 1.32
C VAL A 123 11.04 -3.90 0.32
N TYR A 124 10.18 -4.82 -0.12
CA TYR A 124 9.15 -4.56 -1.12
C TYR A 124 7.76 -4.47 -0.52
N THR A 125 7.02 -3.44 -0.88
CA THR A 125 5.61 -3.32 -0.54
C THR A 125 4.76 -4.03 -1.60
N SER A 126 4.28 -5.20 -1.27
CA SER A 126 3.32 -5.98 -2.04
C SER A 126 1.88 -5.57 -1.72
N SER A 127 0.96 -6.51 -1.74
CA SER A 127 -0.45 -6.32 -1.40
C SER A 127 -1.07 -7.66 -0.97
N MET A 128 -2.07 -7.63 -0.11
CA MET A 128 -2.91 -8.81 0.13
C MET A 128 -3.56 -9.34 -1.16
N GLU A 129 -3.77 -8.46 -2.15
CA GLU A 129 -4.38 -8.84 -3.43
C GLU A 129 -3.52 -9.78 -4.28
N VAL A 130 -2.27 -10.03 -3.89
CA VAL A 130 -1.44 -11.11 -4.47
C VAL A 130 -2.06 -12.48 -4.17
N VAL A 131 -2.69 -12.61 -3.03
CA VAL A 131 -3.40 -13.84 -2.61
C VAL A 131 -4.88 -13.78 -2.98
N GLY A 132 -5.55 -12.66 -2.79
CA GLY A 132 -6.98 -12.54 -3.05
C GLY A 132 -7.55 -11.22 -2.53
N PRO A 133 -8.87 -11.09 -2.43
CA PRO A 133 -9.91 -12.10 -2.66
C PRO A 133 -10.07 -12.48 -4.14
N ASN A 134 -10.54 -13.72 -4.39
CA ASN A 134 -10.85 -14.17 -5.73
C ASN A 134 -12.28 -13.74 -6.15
N VAL A 135 -12.54 -13.76 -7.47
CA VAL A 135 -13.83 -13.35 -8.04
C VAL A 135 -14.99 -14.33 -7.77
N LYS A 136 -14.70 -15.51 -7.23
CA LYS A 136 -15.72 -16.50 -6.86
C LYS A 136 -16.36 -16.20 -5.51
N GLY A 137 -15.77 -15.28 -4.73
CA GLY A 137 -16.25 -14.93 -3.41
C GLY A 137 -15.87 -15.95 -2.32
N ASP A 138 -14.83 -16.76 -2.55
CA ASP A 138 -14.33 -17.66 -1.50
C ASP A 138 -13.71 -16.83 -0.37
N PRO A 139 -14.14 -16.99 0.88
CA PRO A 139 -13.62 -16.17 1.98
C PRO A 139 -12.20 -16.63 2.38
N PHE A 140 -11.40 -15.66 2.87
CA PHE A 140 -10.11 -15.89 3.50
C PHE A 140 -10.20 -15.41 4.95
N ILE A 141 -10.43 -16.33 5.88
CA ILE A 141 -10.72 -15.97 7.28
C ILE A 141 -9.53 -16.28 8.17
N ARG A 142 -8.93 -15.23 8.73
CA ARG A 142 -7.76 -15.34 9.64
C ARG A 142 -6.63 -16.19 9.05
N GLY A 143 -6.49 -16.13 7.70
CA GLY A 143 -5.43 -16.86 7.02
C GLY A 143 -4.05 -16.25 7.28
N ASP A 144 -3.02 -17.04 7.11
CA ASP A 144 -1.61 -16.67 7.20
C ASP A 144 -0.91 -16.83 5.85
N GLU A 145 0.41 -16.66 5.83
CA GLU A 145 1.22 -16.74 4.61
C GLU A 145 1.28 -18.13 3.99
N ASP A 146 0.99 -19.19 4.77
CA ASP A 146 1.00 -20.59 4.36
C ASP A 146 -0.41 -21.13 4.03
N THR A 147 -1.44 -20.31 4.27
CA THR A 147 -2.83 -20.71 4.02
C THR A 147 -3.08 -20.92 2.52
N ILE A 148 -3.52 -22.12 2.17
CA ILE A 148 -3.86 -22.47 0.78
C ILE A 148 -5.14 -21.72 0.37
N TYR A 149 -5.04 -20.95 -0.69
CA TYR A 149 -6.16 -20.20 -1.26
C TYR A 149 -6.15 -20.28 -2.78
N ASN A 150 -7.33 -20.41 -3.38
CA ASN A 150 -7.46 -20.51 -4.83
C ASN A 150 -7.34 -19.10 -5.47
N VAL A 151 -6.11 -18.73 -5.79
CA VAL A 151 -5.79 -17.42 -6.36
C VAL A 151 -6.29 -17.34 -7.80
N TYR A 152 -7.05 -16.29 -8.11
CA TYR A 152 -7.45 -15.97 -9.48
C TYR A 152 -7.46 -14.45 -9.67
N HIS A 153 -6.53 -13.97 -10.47
CA HIS A 153 -6.35 -12.54 -10.72
C HIS A 153 -7.03 -12.12 -12.03
N ASP A 154 -8.22 -11.55 -11.94
CA ASP A 154 -8.96 -11.01 -13.09
C ASP A 154 -8.50 -9.59 -13.47
N MET A 155 -8.08 -8.80 -12.49
CA MET A 155 -7.66 -7.39 -12.70
C MET A 155 -6.17 -7.25 -12.98
N PRO A 156 -5.76 -6.25 -13.79
CA PRO A 156 -4.36 -5.96 -14.07
C PRO A 156 -3.52 -5.66 -12.84
N TYR A 157 -4.07 -4.94 -11.85
CA TYR A 157 -3.34 -4.55 -10.64
C TYR A 157 -2.90 -5.77 -9.81
N PRO A 158 -3.77 -6.65 -9.30
CA PRO A 158 -3.32 -7.82 -8.55
C PRO A 158 -2.40 -8.74 -9.37
N ARG A 159 -2.62 -8.91 -10.68
CA ARG A 159 -1.68 -9.63 -11.55
C ARG A 159 -0.29 -9.02 -11.54
N SER A 160 -0.21 -7.69 -11.66
CA SER A 160 1.06 -6.97 -11.66
C SER A 160 1.79 -7.09 -10.33
N LYS A 161 1.06 -7.00 -9.20
CA LYS A 161 1.64 -7.14 -7.86
C LYS A 161 2.13 -8.58 -7.61
N ALA A 162 1.38 -9.59 -8.02
CA ALA A 162 1.79 -10.99 -7.91
C ALA A 162 3.06 -11.27 -8.73
N LYS A 163 3.14 -10.74 -9.96
CA LYS A 163 4.32 -10.87 -10.81
C LYS A 163 5.54 -10.15 -10.23
N ALA A 164 5.35 -8.91 -9.74
CA ALA A 164 6.42 -8.13 -9.15
C ALA A 164 6.96 -8.77 -7.85
N GLU A 165 6.07 -9.24 -6.96
CA GLU A 165 6.46 -9.96 -5.76
C GLU A 165 7.29 -11.19 -6.08
N LYS A 166 6.85 -12.00 -7.04
CA LYS A 166 7.61 -13.17 -7.50
C LYS A 166 9.03 -12.80 -7.93
N LEU A 167 9.19 -11.74 -8.74
CA LEU A 167 10.49 -11.26 -9.20
C LEU A 167 11.39 -10.78 -8.04
N VAL A 168 10.80 -10.10 -7.04
CA VAL A 168 11.52 -9.68 -5.84
C VAL A 168 12.03 -10.87 -5.04
N LEU A 169 11.20 -11.90 -4.85
CA LEU A 169 11.57 -13.11 -4.12
C LEU A 169 12.61 -13.94 -4.88
N GLU A 170 12.49 -14.04 -6.21
CA GLU A 170 13.48 -14.71 -7.08
C GLU A 170 14.82 -13.99 -7.10
N ALA A 171 14.86 -12.66 -6.88
CA ALA A 171 16.07 -11.88 -6.79
C ALA A 171 16.84 -12.09 -5.47
N ASN A 172 16.22 -12.74 -4.48
CA ASN A 172 16.90 -13.03 -3.22
C ASN A 172 18.15 -13.89 -3.45
N CYS A 173 19.22 -13.56 -2.76
CA CYS A 173 20.54 -14.18 -2.90
C CYS A 173 21.25 -13.93 -4.26
N SER A 174 20.75 -13.03 -5.12
CA SER A 174 21.46 -12.60 -6.33
C SER A 174 22.76 -11.88 -5.96
N LYS A 175 23.85 -12.19 -6.68
CA LYS A 175 25.14 -11.51 -6.48
C LYS A 175 25.03 -10.02 -6.85
N VAL A 176 25.61 -9.15 -6.04
CA VAL A 176 25.70 -7.72 -6.31
C VAL A 176 27.11 -7.30 -6.71
N ASN A 177 27.26 -6.25 -7.52
CA ASN A 177 28.54 -5.86 -8.15
C ASN A 177 29.69 -5.55 -7.17
N LYS A 178 29.37 -5.09 -5.95
CA LYS A 178 30.40 -4.76 -4.93
C LYS A 178 30.74 -5.93 -4.00
N GLY A 179 30.26 -7.11 -4.34
CA GLY A 179 30.40 -8.31 -3.52
C GLY A 179 29.24 -8.46 -2.50
N GLY A 180 28.97 -9.68 -2.12
CA GLY A 180 27.82 -10.06 -1.32
C GLY A 180 26.59 -10.42 -2.17
N CYS A 181 25.43 -10.47 -1.52
CA CYS A 181 24.16 -10.84 -2.14
C CYS A 181 23.09 -9.82 -1.84
N LEU A 182 22.12 -9.69 -2.73
CA LEU A 182 20.88 -8.97 -2.50
C LEU A 182 19.94 -9.85 -1.65
N TYR A 183 19.54 -9.36 -0.51
CA TYR A 183 18.50 -9.97 0.32
C TYR A 183 17.21 -9.18 0.17
N THR A 184 16.11 -9.88 -0.08
CA THR A 184 14.81 -9.27 -0.34
C THR A 184 13.76 -9.84 0.59
N CYS A 185 12.79 -9.03 0.99
CA CYS A 185 11.57 -9.51 1.61
C CYS A 185 10.37 -8.73 1.10
N SER A 186 9.18 -9.35 1.20
CA SER A 186 7.93 -8.78 0.72
C SER A 186 6.96 -8.58 1.88
N LEU A 187 6.34 -7.40 1.96
CA LEU A 187 5.29 -7.09 2.91
C LEU A 187 3.96 -6.94 2.16
N ARG A 188 2.93 -7.68 2.60
CA ARG A 188 1.58 -7.70 2.04
C ARG A 188 0.60 -6.95 2.94
N PRO A 189 0.46 -5.63 2.82
CA PRO A 189 -0.55 -4.90 3.58
C PRO A 189 -1.96 -5.39 3.22
N THR A 190 -2.82 -5.46 4.23
CA THR A 190 -4.27 -5.49 4.06
C THR A 190 -4.77 -4.09 3.65
N GLY A 191 -6.05 -3.80 3.73
CA GLY A 191 -6.56 -2.48 3.35
C GLY A 191 -5.95 -1.35 4.20
N ILE A 192 -4.96 -0.63 3.67
CA ILE A 192 -4.29 0.46 4.38
C ILE A 192 -5.26 1.64 4.57
N TYR A 193 -5.24 2.25 5.76
CA TYR A 193 -5.97 3.48 6.07
C TYR A 193 -5.11 4.42 6.92
N GLY A 194 -5.54 5.66 7.07
CA GLY A 194 -4.84 6.68 7.85
C GLY A 194 -4.93 8.05 7.23
N GLU A 195 -4.13 8.99 7.71
CA GLU A 195 -4.04 10.35 7.20
C GLU A 195 -3.58 10.35 5.74
N GLN A 196 -4.18 11.17 4.89
CA GLN A 196 -3.97 11.29 3.44
C GLN A 196 -4.53 10.12 2.60
N HIS A 197 -5.34 9.22 3.17
CA HIS A 197 -5.95 8.11 2.44
C HIS A 197 -6.97 8.60 1.39
N GLN A 198 -6.63 8.49 0.09
CA GLN A 198 -7.44 9.03 -1.00
C GLN A 198 -8.85 8.41 -1.05
N LEU A 199 -9.00 7.10 -0.85
CA LEU A 199 -10.33 6.47 -0.87
C LEU A 199 -11.26 6.97 0.23
N MET A 200 -10.74 7.38 1.39
CA MET A 200 -11.54 8.01 2.43
C MET A 200 -12.07 9.38 1.98
N ARG A 201 -11.24 10.17 1.28
CA ARG A 201 -11.67 11.43 0.66
C ARG A 201 -12.70 11.19 -0.43
N ASP A 202 -12.50 10.19 -1.29
CA ASP A 202 -13.45 9.86 -2.37
C ASP A 202 -14.81 9.43 -1.80
N PHE A 203 -14.80 8.65 -0.70
CA PHE A 203 -16.03 8.23 -0.02
C PHE A 203 -16.77 9.41 0.61
N TYR A 204 -16.05 10.32 1.26
CA TYR A 204 -16.60 11.58 1.76
C TYR A 204 -17.17 12.43 0.60
N GLN A 205 -16.39 12.63 -0.48
CA GLN A 205 -16.84 13.41 -1.63
C GLN A 205 -18.07 12.82 -2.33
N MET A 206 -18.19 11.49 -2.35
CA MET A 206 -19.39 10.82 -2.85
C MET A 206 -20.62 11.24 -2.03
N GLY A 207 -20.54 11.20 -0.69
CA GLY A 207 -21.61 11.67 0.18
C GLY A 207 -21.99 13.13 -0.06
N VAL A 208 -21.01 14.00 -0.28
CA VAL A 208 -21.22 15.41 -0.61
C VAL A 208 -21.95 15.58 -1.96
N ARG A 209 -21.45 14.91 -3.02
CA ARG A 209 -21.98 15.01 -4.40
C ARG A 209 -23.42 14.48 -4.53
N THR A 210 -23.78 13.52 -3.69
CA THR A 210 -25.14 12.94 -3.65
C THR A 210 -26.10 13.70 -2.76
N GLY A 211 -25.74 14.91 -2.30
CA GLY A 211 -26.59 15.71 -1.41
C GLY A 211 -26.75 15.11 -0.01
N GLY A 212 -25.69 14.47 0.48
CA GLY A 212 -25.67 13.87 1.82
C GLY A 212 -26.13 12.40 1.88
N TRP A 213 -26.24 11.71 0.74
CA TRP A 213 -26.63 10.31 0.70
C TRP A 213 -25.44 9.40 0.40
N ILE A 214 -25.33 8.30 1.13
CA ILE A 214 -24.35 7.24 0.88
C ILE A 214 -25.09 5.93 0.63
N ILE A 215 -24.82 5.32 -0.54
CA ILE A 215 -25.34 4.00 -0.88
C ILE A 215 -24.48 2.95 -0.16
N ARG A 216 -25.16 2.00 0.48
CA ARG A 216 -24.56 0.87 1.17
C ARG A 216 -25.17 -0.43 0.67
N GLY A 217 -24.40 -1.46 0.49
CA GLY A 217 -24.88 -2.74 -0.02
C GLY A 217 -23.99 -3.92 0.27
N VAL A 218 -22.86 -3.69 0.94
CA VAL A 218 -21.99 -4.78 1.42
C VAL A 218 -22.69 -5.48 2.59
N PRO A 219 -22.75 -6.84 2.61
CA PRO A 219 -23.30 -7.58 3.73
C PRO A 219 -22.64 -7.19 5.06
N LYS A 220 -23.44 -7.07 6.13
CA LYS A 220 -22.97 -6.61 7.44
C LYS A 220 -21.99 -7.55 8.11
N ASP A 221 -22.05 -8.82 7.80
CA ASP A 221 -21.19 -9.90 8.29
C ASP A 221 -19.89 -10.05 7.48
N THR A 222 -19.71 -9.24 6.42
CA THR A 222 -18.46 -9.22 5.68
C THR A 222 -17.35 -8.56 6.51
N GLU A 223 -16.24 -9.26 6.65
CA GLU A 223 -15.08 -8.78 7.39
C GLU A 223 -13.87 -8.54 6.48
N HIS A 224 -13.28 -7.36 6.58
CA HIS A 224 -12.02 -7.05 5.89
C HIS A 224 -10.92 -6.72 6.89
N GLY A 225 -9.71 -7.23 6.61
CA GLY A 225 -8.51 -6.81 7.30
C GLY A 225 -8.17 -5.37 6.92
N ARG A 226 -7.88 -4.56 7.94
CA ARG A 226 -7.43 -3.17 7.78
C ARG A 226 -6.15 -2.99 8.57
N VAL A 227 -5.29 -2.11 8.11
CA VAL A 227 -4.04 -1.78 8.80
C VAL A 227 -3.74 -0.29 8.68
N TYR A 228 -3.35 0.32 9.78
CA TYR A 228 -2.99 1.74 9.81
C TYR A 228 -1.66 1.99 9.10
N ALA A 229 -1.60 3.03 8.26
CA ALA A 229 -0.42 3.34 7.45
C ALA A 229 0.86 3.53 8.27
N GLY A 230 0.78 4.11 9.46
CA GLY A 230 1.91 4.23 10.38
C GLY A 230 2.40 2.87 10.92
N ASN A 231 1.50 1.89 11.12
CA ASN A 231 1.88 0.53 11.52
C ASN A 231 2.49 -0.25 10.34
N VAL A 232 2.02 -0.01 9.12
CA VAL A 232 2.66 -0.54 7.90
C VAL A 232 4.07 0.03 7.77
N ALA A 233 4.25 1.33 7.93
CA ALA A 233 5.56 1.98 7.90
C ALA A 233 6.51 1.43 8.98
N TRP A 234 6.01 1.23 10.19
CA TRP A 234 6.76 0.62 11.28
C TRP A 234 7.20 -0.81 10.95
N MET A 235 6.31 -1.60 10.37
CA MET A 235 6.65 -2.97 9.96
C MET A 235 7.74 -2.98 8.89
N HIS A 236 7.72 -2.03 7.92
CA HIS A 236 8.79 -1.87 6.94
C HIS A 236 10.13 -1.55 7.60
N LEU A 237 10.15 -0.68 8.60
CA LEU A 237 11.38 -0.36 9.32
C LEU A 237 11.91 -1.57 10.09
N LEU A 238 11.07 -2.30 10.81
CA LEU A 238 11.49 -3.50 11.54
C LEU A 238 11.99 -4.60 10.58
N ALA A 239 11.32 -4.79 9.45
CA ALA A 239 11.76 -5.72 8.41
C ALA A 239 13.12 -5.29 7.82
N ALA A 240 13.32 -3.98 7.56
CA ALA A 240 14.58 -3.43 7.06
C ALA A 240 15.74 -3.65 8.03
N ARG A 241 15.54 -3.40 9.33
CA ARG A 241 16.53 -3.69 10.39
C ARG A 241 16.87 -5.16 10.43
N SER A 242 15.86 -6.00 10.55
CA SER A 242 16.04 -7.44 10.68
C SER A 242 16.62 -8.09 9.42
N LEU A 243 16.30 -7.55 8.23
CA LEU A 243 16.91 -8.00 6.98
C LEU A 243 18.42 -7.71 6.93
N ARG A 244 18.88 -6.60 7.55
CA ARG A 244 20.30 -6.28 7.69
C ARG A 244 21.00 -7.11 8.76
N GLU A 245 20.34 -7.35 9.89
CA GLU A 245 20.90 -8.06 11.03
C GLU A 245 20.87 -9.59 10.84
N HIS A 246 19.80 -10.09 10.23
CA HIS A 246 19.51 -11.52 10.05
C HIS A 246 19.07 -11.85 8.62
N PRO A 247 19.88 -11.55 7.59
CA PRO A 247 19.47 -11.67 6.18
C PRO A 247 19.03 -13.09 5.81
N GLN A 248 19.62 -14.11 6.41
CA GLN A 248 19.26 -15.51 6.15
C GLN A 248 17.88 -15.91 6.70
N ARG A 249 17.34 -15.15 7.64
CA ARG A 249 16.02 -15.43 8.25
C ARG A 249 14.89 -14.76 7.48
N LEU A 250 15.13 -13.55 6.96
CA LEU A 250 14.11 -12.77 6.27
C LEU A 250 14.22 -12.81 4.76
N GLY A 251 15.40 -13.17 4.24
CA GLY A 251 15.63 -13.20 2.80
C GLY A 251 14.74 -14.21 2.10
N GLY A 252 13.98 -13.73 1.10
CA GLY A 252 13.03 -14.54 0.33
C GLY A 252 11.66 -14.71 0.99
N GLU A 253 11.42 -14.09 2.16
CA GLU A 253 10.21 -14.28 2.93
C GLU A 253 9.13 -13.24 2.61
N VAL A 254 7.87 -13.62 2.83
CA VAL A 254 6.70 -12.75 2.75
C VAL A 254 6.02 -12.65 4.11
N TYR A 255 5.40 -11.47 4.37
CA TYR A 255 4.72 -11.19 5.62
C TYR A 255 3.44 -10.39 5.36
N PHE A 256 2.33 -10.79 5.97
CA PHE A 256 1.14 -9.94 6.01
C PHE A 256 1.34 -8.77 6.98
N CYS A 257 0.91 -7.57 6.57
CA CYS A 257 0.83 -6.42 7.47
C CYS A 257 -0.57 -6.35 8.10
N TYR A 258 -0.59 -6.32 9.42
CA TYR A 258 -1.81 -6.28 10.23
C TYR A 258 -1.57 -5.44 11.49
N ASP A 259 -2.64 -5.06 12.15
CA ASP A 259 -2.64 -4.44 13.48
C ASP A 259 -3.95 -4.74 14.22
N ASP A 260 -4.19 -4.05 15.34
CA ASP A 260 -5.37 -4.24 16.18
C ASP A 260 -6.64 -3.59 15.62
N SER A 261 -6.65 -3.18 14.34
CA SER A 261 -7.83 -2.59 13.70
C SER A 261 -8.97 -3.59 13.62
N PRO A 262 -10.21 -3.18 13.94
CA PRO A 262 -11.34 -4.09 13.97
C PRO A 262 -11.70 -4.58 12.57
N TYR A 263 -12.00 -5.85 12.47
CA TYR A 263 -12.53 -6.44 11.25
C TYR A 263 -13.96 -5.97 11.03
N LYS A 264 -14.18 -5.24 9.95
CA LYS A 264 -15.48 -4.70 9.53
C LYS A 264 -15.56 -4.68 8.01
N SER A 265 -16.76 -4.58 7.46
CA SER A 265 -16.91 -4.27 6.04
C SER A 265 -16.22 -2.95 5.68
N TYR A 266 -15.82 -2.77 4.42
CA TYR A 266 -15.23 -1.49 3.96
C TYR A 266 -16.14 -0.30 4.27
N GLU A 267 -17.45 -0.48 4.11
CA GLU A 267 -18.45 0.56 4.37
C GLU A 267 -18.53 0.91 5.85
N ASP A 268 -18.68 -0.08 6.75
CA ASP A 268 -18.78 0.16 8.19
C ASP A 268 -17.49 0.73 8.76
N PHE A 269 -16.34 0.30 8.22
CA PHE A 269 -15.06 0.84 8.64
C PHE A 269 -14.92 2.32 8.30
N ASN A 270 -15.29 2.73 7.07
CA ASN A 270 -15.20 4.13 6.65
C ASN A 270 -16.25 4.99 7.35
N MET A 271 -17.47 4.48 7.52
CA MET A 271 -18.56 5.23 8.16
C MET A 271 -18.30 5.60 9.61
N GLN A 272 -17.48 4.84 10.34
CA GLN A 272 -17.14 5.22 11.72
C GLN A 272 -16.35 6.53 11.80
N PHE A 273 -15.58 6.89 10.75
CA PHE A 273 -14.84 8.15 10.66
C PHE A 273 -15.71 9.29 10.09
N LEU A 274 -16.70 8.96 9.28
CA LEU A 274 -17.59 9.93 8.62
C LEU A 274 -18.88 10.20 9.38
N SER A 275 -19.06 9.64 10.57
CA SER A 275 -20.27 9.79 11.38
C SER A 275 -20.58 11.25 11.73
N GLY A 276 -19.56 12.12 11.89
CA GLY A 276 -19.73 13.54 12.18
C GLY A 276 -20.33 14.36 11.04
N PHE A 277 -20.35 13.85 9.81
CA PHE A 277 -20.94 14.55 8.65
C PHE A 277 -22.44 14.28 8.47
N ASN A 278 -23.06 13.46 9.31
CA ASN A 278 -24.50 13.16 9.30
C ASN A 278 -25.06 12.68 7.94
N PHE A 279 -24.25 11.94 7.17
CA PHE A 279 -24.70 11.39 5.90
C PHE A 279 -25.85 10.40 6.09
N ARG A 280 -26.90 10.55 5.29
CA ARG A 280 -28.01 9.61 5.21
C ARG A 280 -27.57 8.35 4.49
N GLN A 281 -27.93 7.18 5.01
CA GLN A 281 -27.52 5.88 4.45
C GLN A 281 -28.70 5.19 3.79
N VAL A 282 -28.53 4.75 2.55
CA VAL A 282 -29.53 3.95 1.81
C VAL A 282 -28.95 2.56 1.58
N HIS A 283 -29.63 1.55 2.09
CA HIS A 283 -29.25 0.16 1.88
C HIS A 283 -29.87 -0.36 0.58
N VAL A 284 -29.03 -0.81 -0.32
CA VAL A 284 -29.41 -1.41 -1.61
C VAL A 284 -29.10 -2.90 -1.56
N PRO A 285 -30.05 -3.78 -1.93
CA PRO A 285 -29.79 -5.22 -1.97
C PRO A 285 -28.61 -5.56 -2.87
N LEU A 286 -27.76 -6.51 -2.45
CA LEU A 286 -26.56 -6.92 -3.17
C LEU A 286 -26.85 -7.34 -4.62
N LEU A 287 -28.02 -8.01 -4.84
CA LEU A 287 -28.46 -8.39 -6.20
C LEU A 287 -28.61 -7.16 -7.12
N VAL A 288 -29.18 -6.05 -6.61
CA VAL A 288 -29.34 -4.81 -7.37
C VAL A 288 -27.96 -4.22 -7.70
N LEU A 289 -27.06 -4.17 -6.73
CA LEU A 289 -25.69 -3.71 -6.96
C LEU A 289 -24.95 -4.60 -7.97
N TRP A 290 -25.18 -5.90 -7.93
CA TRP A 290 -24.60 -6.84 -8.89
C TRP A 290 -25.12 -6.60 -10.31
N LEU A 291 -26.43 -6.37 -10.47
CA LEU A 291 -27.02 -6.03 -11.78
C LEU A 291 -26.47 -4.71 -12.32
N VAL A 292 -26.33 -3.69 -11.46
CA VAL A 292 -25.70 -2.41 -11.83
C VAL A 292 -24.23 -2.60 -12.21
N ALA A 293 -23.49 -3.41 -11.47
CA ALA A 293 -22.10 -3.73 -11.77
C ALA A 293 -21.94 -4.42 -13.13
N CYS A 294 -22.82 -5.39 -13.44
CA CYS A 294 -22.86 -6.03 -14.74
C CYS A 294 -23.17 -5.05 -15.88
N LEU A 295 -24.15 -4.17 -15.68
CA LEU A 295 -24.48 -3.13 -16.64
C LEU A 295 -23.29 -2.17 -16.85
N ASN A 296 -22.63 -1.76 -15.79
CA ASN A 296 -21.44 -0.90 -15.87
C ASN A 296 -20.31 -1.56 -16.67
N ASP A 297 -20.07 -2.85 -16.47
CA ASP A 297 -19.05 -3.59 -17.22
C ASP A 297 -19.43 -3.71 -18.71
N LEU A 298 -20.71 -3.94 -19.01
CA LEU A 298 -21.22 -3.95 -20.39
C LEU A 298 -21.09 -2.58 -21.04
N LEU A 299 -21.52 -1.51 -20.37
CA LEU A 299 -21.38 -0.13 -20.86
C LEU A 299 -19.91 0.24 -21.11
N ARG A 300 -19.02 -0.14 -20.19
CA ARG A 300 -17.58 0.05 -20.38
C ARG A 300 -17.06 -0.63 -21.64
N TRP A 301 -17.49 -1.87 -21.88
CA TRP A 301 -17.08 -2.61 -23.07
C TRP A 301 -17.62 -1.98 -24.35
N VAL A 302 -18.88 -1.58 -24.40
CA VAL A 302 -19.53 -0.95 -25.55
C VAL A 302 -18.95 0.45 -25.83
N LEU A 303 -18.73 1.25 -24.78
CA LEU A 303 -18.26 2.64 -24.92
C LEU A 303 -16.75 2.77 -25.12
N LYS A 304 -15.97 1.69 -24.89
CA LYS A 304 -14.51 1.70 -25.00
C LYS A 304 -13.96 2.37 -26.27
N PRO A 305 -14.55 2.20 -27.49
CA PRO A 305 -14.03 2.85 -28.68
C PRO A 305 -14.34 4.35 -28.75
N VAL A 306 -15.29 4.85 -27.95
CA VAL A 306 -15.80 6.25 -28.03
C VAL A 306 -15.33 7.09 -26.84
N CYS A 307 -15.37 6.52 -25.64
CA CYS A 307 -15.00 7.26 -24.42
C CYS A 307 -14.48 6.32 -23.33
N SER A 308 -13.77 6.92 -22.36
CA SER A 308 -13.31 6.21 -21.16
C SER A 308 -14.40 6.24 -20.09
N TYR A 309 -15.16 5.15 -19.96
CA TYR A 309 -16.14 4.96 -18.90
C TYR A 309 -15.56 4.08 -17.79
N THR A 310 -15.30 4.64 -16.60
CA THR A 310 -14.60 3.98 -15.49
C THR A 310 -15.40 4.10 -14.21
N PRO A 311 -16.52 3.36 -14.07
CA PRO A 311 -17.37 3.40 -12.89
C PRO A 311 -16.65 2.78 -11.67
N LEU A 312 -16.90 3.34 -10.48
CA LEU A 312 -16.37 2.78 -9.23
C LEU A 312 -16.95 1.39 -8.93
N LEU A 313 -18.22 1.18 -9.24
CA LEU A 313 -18.90 -0.09 -9.06
C LEU A 313 -18.76 -0.93 -10.34
N ASN A 314 -18.00 -2.00 -10.27
CA ASN A 314 -17.87 -3.04 -11.27
C ASN A 314 -17.96 -4.41 -10.58
N ARG A 315 -18.04 -5.50 -11.34
CA ARG A 315 -18.18 -6.85 -10.75
C ARG A 315 -17.00 -7.22 -9.85
N TYR A 316 -15.78 -6.83 -10.22
CA TYR A 316 -14.60 -7.10 -9.40
C TYR A 316 -14.65 -6.35 -8.07
N THR A 317 -14.87 -5.03 -8.10
CA THR A 317 -14.91 -4.22 -6.87
C THR A 317 -16.05 -4.65 -5.94
N LEU A 318 -17.19 -5.06 -6.50
CA LEU A 318 -18.30 -5.60 -5.72
C LEU A 318 -17.93 -6.95 -5.09
N ALA A 319 -17.32 -7.87 -5.85
CA ALA A 319 -16.88 -9.16 -5.34
C ALA A 319 -15.86 -8.99 -4.20
N VAL A 320 -14.85 -8.12 -4.39
CA VAL A 320 -13.87 -7.80 -3.33
C VAL A 320 -14.56 -7.21 -2.10
N ALA A 321 -15.48 -6.26 -2.28
CA ALA A 321 -16.16 -5.62 -1.16
C ALA A 321 -17.12 -6.53 -0.41
N SER A 322 -17.68 -7.55 -1.07
CA SER A 322 -18.63 -8.51 -0.47
C SER A 322 -18.00 -9.82 0.00
N THR A 323 -16.69 -10.00 -0.18
CA THR A 323 -15.99 -11.23 0.23
C THR A 323 -15.13 -10.94 1.46
N SER A 324 -15.34 -11.69 2.54
CA SER A 324 -14.50 -11.56 3.73
C SER A 324 -13.06 -11.96 3.44
N PHE A 325 -12.14 -11.05 3.77
CA PHE A 325 -10.70 -11.27 3.64
C PHE A 325 -9.97 -10.70 4.86
N THR A 326 -9.56 -11.59 5.75
CA THR A 326 -8.88 -11.23 7.01
C THR A 326 -7.66 -12.10 7.23
N VAL A 327 -6.62 -11.53 7.82
CA VAL A 327 -5.36 -12.22 8.11
C VAL A 327 -5.18 -12.42 9.60
N GLY A 328 -4.57 -13.53 9.99
CA GLY A 328 -4.27 -13.87 11.38
C GLY A 328 -2.90 -14.54 11.45
N SER A 329 -1.83 -13.78 11.13
CA SER A 329 -0.46 -14.27 11.11
C SER A 329 0.31 -13.81 12.35
N ASP A 330 1.19 -14.66 12.86
CA ASP A 330 2.19 -14.32 13.87
C ASP A 330 3.62 -14.34 13.32
N LYS A 331 3.78 -14.60 12.01
CA LYS A 331 5.08 -14.78 11.36
C LYS A 331 6.01 -13.58 11.57
N ALA A 332 5.49 -12.36 11.38
CA ALA A 332 6.26 -11.14 11.60
C ALA A 332 6.70 -10.98 13.06
N GLN A 333 5.82 -11.34 14.01
CA GLN A 333 6.18 -11.34 15.43
C GLN A 333 7.28 -12.36 15.74
N ARG A 334 7.17 -13.59 15.21
CA ARG A 334 8.18 -14.65 15.43
C ARG A 334 9.52 -14.33 14.76
N HIS A 335 9.51 -13.72 13.57
CA HIS A 335 10.73 -13.51 12.79
C HIS A 335 11.48 -12.23 13.18
N PHE A 336 10.77 -11.12 13.43
CA PHE A 336 11.40 -9.83 13.75
C PHE A 336 10.65 -9.02 14.81
N GLN A 337 9.95 -9.74 15.70
CA GLN A 337 9.33 -9.19 16.91
C GLN A 337 8.34 -8.03 16.64
N TYR A 338 7.68 -8.07 15.46
CA TYR A 338 6.70 -7.06 15.10
C TYR A 338 5.58 -7.00 16.14
N ARG A 339 5.32 -5.79 16.61
CA ARG A 339 4.10 -5.38 17.30
C ARG A 339 3.69 -4.03 16.74
N PRO A 340 2.39 -3.75 16.59
CA PRO A 340 1.94 -2.45 16.15
C PRO A 340 2.55 -1.32 16.98
N LEU A 341 3.02 -0.25 16.31
CA LEU A 341 3.56 0.94 16.96
C LEU A 341 2.46 1.75 17.63
N TYR A 342 1.30 1.77 16.97
CA TYR A 342 0.11 2.47 17.41
C TYR A 342 -1.02 1.46 17.64
N ASP A 343 -1.65 1.50 18.83
CA ASP A 343 -2.85 0.73 19.13
C ASP A 343 -4.07 1.26 18.35
N TRP A 344 -5.19 0.51 18.37
CA TRP A 344 -6.40 0.90 17.66
C TRP A 344 -6.92 2.30 18.04
N ASN A 345 -6.89 2.66 19.32
CA ASN A 345 -7.39 3.97 19.77
C ASN A 345 -6.55 5.11 19.21
N GLN A 346 -5.24 4.94 19.20
CA GLN A 346 -4.29 5.89 18.61
C GLN A 346 -4.48 6.02 17.10
N CYS A 347 -4.59 4.89 16.38
CA CYS A 347 -4.84 4.85 14.94
C CYS A 347 -6.15 5.55 14.58
N LYS A 348 -7.21 5.24 15.33
CA LYS A 348 -8.53 5.86 15.16
C LYS A 348 -8.49 7.36 15.41
N ALA A 349 -7.88 7.80 16.52
CA ALA A 349 -7.78 9.21 16.87
C ALA A 349 -6.97 10.03 15.84
N ARG A 350 -5.87 9.48 15.33
CA ARG A 350 -5.05 10.13 14.30
C ARG A 350 -5.82 10.26 12.98
N THR A 351 -6.44 9.19 12.54
CA THR A 351 -7.26 9.18 11.31
C THR A 351 -8.44 10.14 11.45
N GLN A 352 -9.14 10.14 12.60
CA GLN A 352 -10.28 11.03 12.84
C GLN A 352 -9.87 12.50 12.80
N ARG A 353 -8.78 12.89 13.47
CA ARG A 353 -8.29 14.28 13.41
C ARG A 353 -8.04 14.76 11.99
N TRP A 354 -7.54 13.87 11.12
CA TRP A 354 -7.39 14.22 9.72
C TRP A 354 -8.72 14.31 8.99
N VAL A 355 -9.66 13.39 9.22
CA VAL A 355 -11.01 13.45 8.62
C VAL A 355 -11.78 14.69 9.08
N ASP A 356 -11.59 15.14 10.32
CA ASP A 356 -12.21 16.35 10.86
C ASP A 356 -11.74 17.64 10.16
N THR A 357 -10.64 17.56 9.37
CA THR A 357 -10.21 18.68 8.51
C THR A 357 -11.01 18.81 7.22
N PHE A 358 -11.88 17.85 6.91
CA PHE A 358 -12.72 17.91 5.70
C PHE A 358 -13.77 19.00 5.84
N PRO A 359 -14.08 19.74 4.75
CA PRO A 359 -15.07 20.80 4.82
C PRO A 359 -16.44 20.25 5.27
N PHE A 360 -17.05 20.88 6.26
CA PHE A 360 -18.42 20.53 6.65
C PHE A 360 -19.38 21.07 5.60
N THR A 361 -19.91 20.19 4.77
CA THR A 361 -20.97 20.50 3.79
C THR A 361 -22.30 19.88 4.26
N GLY A 362 -22.72 20.24 5.49
CA GLY A 362 -24.08 19.95 5.94
C GLY A 362 -25.10 20.64 5.03
N PRO A 363 -26.34 20.14 4.93
CA PRO A 363 -27.38 20.88 4.25
C PRO A 363 -27.43 22.28 4.88
N LYS A 364 -27.33 23.32 4.05
CA LYS A 364 -27.64 24.68 4.51
C LYS A 364 -29.07 24.57 5.02
N ASP A 365 -29.24 24.84 6.32
CA ASP A 365 -30.58 24.99 6.92
C ASP A 365 -31.32 25.98 6.06
N SER A 366 -32.31 25.47 5.28
CA SER A 366 -33.21 26.23 4.46
C SER A 366 -34.48 26.51 5.26
#